data_6b281cd38cab1344a8052ffe3c0b5802
#
_entry.id   6b281cd38cab1344a8052ffe3c0b5802
#
_cell.length_a   1.000
_cell.length_b   1.000
_cell.length_c   1.000
_cell.angle_alpha   90.00
_cell.angle_beta   90.00
_cell.angle_gamma   90.00
#
_symmetry.space_group_name_H-M   'P 1'
#
loop_
_entity.id
_entity.type
_entity.pdbx_description
1 polymer ?
#
loop_
_entity_poly.entity_id
_entity_poly.type
_entity_poly.pdbx_seq_one_letter_code
_entity_poly.pdbx_strand_id
1 'polypeptide(L)'
;MSNSVFQSVIVQLKDISDRTFGVIDTEGCVVSCTDVSLLGERWPDAALRIGGGVDGITVFAQKCFKAIVGSSNLYEYAVFCSGDDELAKSFCSMAYISLNDAKIFYEEKHDRGTFVKNIIMDNILPGDIYIRAKELHFATDAPRAVFLIRQVGRSDVATVDVLSGMFPDKMQDFVLSVNESDVAVIKQITVNTPSEELEKIAVNIENTLKNELRIKTSIGIGTVSEHLRELADSYKEAQTAIEVGKVFDTEKSIMRYENLGIGRLIYQLPTTLCEIFLSEIFKKSSIDCLDQETLFTINKFFENNLNVSETSRKLFVHRNTLVYRLEKIKKLTGLDLR
;
A
#
# COMPACT_ATOMS: atom_id res chain seq x y z
N MET A 1 6.21 -15.49 -10.54
CA MET A 1 6.78 -14.24 -10.00
C MET A 1 8.31 -14.18 -10.06
N SER A 2 9.05 -15.23 -9.75
CA SER A 2 10.52 -15.27 -9.91
C SER A 2 11.01 -15.10 -11.36
N ASN A 3 10.18 -15.43 -12.35
CA ASN A 3 10.56 -15.35 -13.77
C ASN A 3 10.95 -13.93 -14.23
N SER A 4 10.27 -12.89 -13.74
CA SER A 4 10.58 -11.49 -14.11
C SER A 4 11.91 -11.01 -13.50
N VAL A 5 12.28 -11.51 -12.31
CA VAL A 5 13.54 -11.16 -11.64
C VAL A 5 14.71 -11.78 -12.39
N PHE A 6 14.61 -13.07 -12.73
CA PHE A 6 15.64 -13.73 -13.53
C PHE A 6 15.80 -13.09 -14.90
N GLN A 7 14.69 -12.76 -15.57
CA GLN A 7 14.73 -12.17 -16.89
C GLN A 7 15.46 -10.82 -16.91
N SER A 8 15.30 -9.99 -15.87
CA SER A 8 15.98 -8.70 -15.77
C SER A 8 17.52 -8.82 -15.70
N VAL A 9 18.01 -9.87 -15.03
CA VAL A 9 19.46 -10.15 -14.95
C VAL A 9 19.96 -10.81 -16.25
N ILE A 10 19.18 -11.75 -16.80
CA ILE A 10 19.56 -12.48 -18.00
C ILE A 10 19.70 -11.57 -19.21
N VAL A 11 18.82 -10.56 -19.36
CA VAL A 11 18.93 -9.57 -20.44
C VAL A 11 20.27 -8.83 -20.39
N GLN A 12 20.76 -8.50 -19.19
CA GLN A 12 22.07 -7.84 -19.02
C GLN A 12 23.24 -8.77 -19.37
N LEU A 13 23.13 -10.09 -19.14
CA LEU A 13 24.16 -11.07 -19.50
C LEU A 13 24.32 -11.20 -21.03
N LYS A 14 23.31 -10.87 -21.82
CA LYS A 14 23.38 -10.87 -23.28
C LYS A 14 24.42 -9.87 -23.83
N ASP A 15 24.64 -8.78 -23.12
CA ASP A 15 25.62 -7.76 -23.53
C ASP A 15 27.06 -8.18 -23.24
N ILE A 16 27.26 -9.23 -22.42
CA ILE A 16 28.59 -9.71 -22.00
C ILE A 16 29.13 -10.77 -22.94
N SER A 17 28.26 -11.60 -23.54
CA SER A 17 28.65 -12.71 -24.38
C SER A 17 27.57 -13.13 -25.35
N ASP A 18 27.96 -13.61 -26.54
CA ASP A 18 27.04 -14.18 -27.56
C ASP A 18 26.46 -15.56 -27.17
N ARG A 19 26.83 -16.08 -25.98
CA ARG A 19 26.31 -17.33 -25.47
C ARG A 19 24.86 -17.17 -24.95
N THR A 20 24.13 -18.29 -25.07
CA THR A 20 22.77 -18.34 -24.51
C THR A 20 22.83 -18.61 -23.01
N PHE A 21 22.25 -17.73 -22.22
CA PHE A 21 22.03 -17.88 -20.79
C PHE A 21 20.56 -18.08 -20.49
N GLY A 22 20.26 -18.85 -19.46
CA GLY A 22 18.88 -18.98 -19.00
C GLY A 22 18.78 -19.69 -17.66
N VAL A 23 17.54 -19.86 -17.21
CA VAL A 23 17.15 -20.52 -15.97
C VAL A 23 16.09 -21.55 -16.28
N ILE A 24 16.23 -22.75 -15.71
CA ILE A 24 15.19 -23.79 -15.70
C ILE A 24 14.70 -24.04 -14.30
N ASP A 25 13.44 -24.48 -14.17
CA ASP A 25 12.84 -24.92 -12.91
C ASP A 25 13.12 -26.40 -12.61
N THR A 26 12.52 -26.92 -11.54
CA THR A 26 12.66 -28.32 -11.09
C THR A 26 12.09 -29.34 -12.09
N GLU A 27 11.17 -28.92 -12.98
CA GLU A 27 10.62 -29.77 -14.04
C GLU A 27 11.44 -29.69 -15.34
N GLY A 28 12.47 -28.85 -15.35
CA GLY A 28 13.29 -28.56 -16.53
C GLY A 28 12.65 -27.58 -17.49
N CYS A 29 11.61 -26.85 -17.10
CA CYS A 29 11.01 -25.83 -17.94
C CYS A 29 11.89 -24.57 -17.96
N VAL A 30 12.19 -24.04 -19.14
CA VAL A 30 12.95 -22.79 -19.31
C VAL A 30 12.07 -21.62 -18.92
N VAL A 31 12.34 -21.04 -17.76
CA VAL A 31 11.56 -19.93 -17.17
C VAL A 31 12.08 -18.56 -17.55
N SER A 32 13.35 -18.47 -17.95
CA SER A 32 14.00 -17.23 -18.37
C SER A 32 15.17 -17.55 -19.29
N CYS A 33 15.38 -16.79 -20.38
CA CYS A 33 16.43 -17.03 -21.34
C CYS A 33 16.78 -15.79 -22.15
N THR A 34 18.08 -15.65 -22.57
CA THR A 34 18.51 -14.64 -23.56
C THR A 34 17.95 -14.91 -24.95
N ASP A 35 17.69 -16.18 -25.28
CA ASP A 35 17.00 -16.59 -26.49
C ASP A 35 15.53 -16.86 -26.18
N VAL A 36 14.67 -15.94 -26.62
CA VAL A 36 13.22 -15.97 -26.36
C VAL A 36 12.57 -17.22 -26.97
N SER A 37 13.15 -17.83 -28.01
CA SER A 37 12.60 -19.01 -28.66
C SER A 37 12.62 -20.26 -27.75
N LEU A 38 13.50 -20.30 -26.75
CA LEU A 38 13.62 -21.39 -25.79
C LEU A 38 12.68 -21.28 -24.60
N LEU A 39 12.02 -20.14 -24.39
CA LEU A 39 11.12 -19.95 -23.26
C LEU A 39 9.96 -20.95 -23.30
N GLY A 40 9.75 -21.66 -22.19
CA GLY A 40 8.71 -22.68 -22.07
C GLY A 40 9.12 -24.07 -22.59
N GLU A 41 10.27 -24.23 -23.22
CA GLU A 41 10.80 -25.58 -23.53
C GLU A 41 11.04 -26.39 -22.25
N ARG A 42 10.90 -27.70 -22.36
CA ARG A 42 11.10 -28.62 -21.22
C ARG A 42 12.28 -29.56 -21.46
N TRP A 43 13.22 -29.58 -20.52
CA TRP A 43 14.41 -30.39 -20.53
C TRP A 43 14.48 -31.32 -19.28
N PRO A 44 13.57 -32.30 -19.15
CA PRO A 44 13.43 -33.12 -17.94
C PRO A 44 14.69 -33.90 -17.61
N ASP A 45 15.43 -34.36 -18.62
CA ASP A 45 16.68 -35.09 -18.44
C ASP A 45 17.78 -34.22 -17.82
N ALA A 46 17.81 -32.93 -18.13
CA ALA A 46 18.70 -31.96 -17.51
C ALA A 46 18.34 -31.76 -16.04
N ALA A 47 17.07 -31.58 -15.72
CA ALA A 47 16.57 -31.39 -14.34
C ALA A 47 16.91 -32.59 -13.45
N LEU A 48 16.70 -33.82 -13.97
CA LEU A 48 17.06 -35.08 -13.24
C LEU A 48 18.53 -35.15 -12.92
N ARG A 49 19.40 -34.78 -13.87
CA ARG A 49 20.88 -34.85 -13.67
C ARG A 49 21.37 -33.82 -12.65
N ILE A 50 20.78 -32.61 -12.70
CA ILE A 50 21.11 -31.53 -11.77
C ILE A 50 20.64 -31.86 -10.35
N GLY A 51 19.41 -32.41 -10.20
CA GLY A 51 18.88 -32.85 -8.90
C GLY A 51 19.68 -33.98 -8.23
N GLY A 52 20.41 -34.77 -8.99
CA GLY A 52 21.28 -35.83 -8.48
C GLY A 52 22.65 -35.36 -7.96
N GLY A 53 23.06 -34.11 -8.20
CA GLY A 53 24.36 -33.57 -7.76
C GLY A 53 24.29 -32.05 -7.68
N VAL A 54 23.88 -31.54 -6.53
CA VAL A 54 23.63 -30.09 -6.32
C VAL A 54 24.95 -29.29 -6.24
N ASP A 55 26.04 -29.93 -5.87
CA ASP A 55 27.38 -29.32 -5.75
C ASP A 55 28.16 -29.41 -7.07
N GLY A 56 28.40 -28.23 -7.68
CA GLY A 56 29.22 -28.13 -8.87
C GLY A 56 28.51 -27.72 -10.14
N ILE A 57 29.22 -27.88 -11.27
CA ILE A 57 28.66 -27.58 -12.61
C ILE A 57 28.38 -28.93 -13.28
N THR A 58 27.13 -29.13 -13.67
CA THR A 58 26.68 -30.26 -14.48
C THR A 58 26.77 -29.91 -15.95
N VAL A 59 27.45 -30.73 -16.75
CA VAL A 59 27.53 -30.57 -18.22
C VAL A 59 26.63 -31.59 -18.89
N PHE A 60 25.68 -31.12 -19.71
CA PHE A 60 24.75 -31.96 -20.44
C PHE A 60 24.27 -31.28 -21.71
N ALA A 61 24.17 -32.01 -22.82
CA ALA A 61 23.66 -31.53 -24.13
C ALA A 61 24.31 -30.20 -24.56
N GLN A 62 25.64 -30.12 -24.52
CA GLN A 62 26.44 -28.92 -24.84
C GLN A 62 26.01 -27.66 -24.06
N LYS A 63 25.58 -27.82 -22.81
CA LYS A 63 25.28 -26.76 -21.90
C LYS A 63 25.85 -27.05 -20.52
N CYS A 64 26.29 -26.00 -19.85
CA CYS A 64 26.71 -26.04 -18.44
C CYS A 64 25.52 -25.60 -17.58
N PHE A 65 25.25 -26.34 -16.50
CA PHE A 65 24.20 -26.03 -15.54
C PHE A 65 24.78 -25.91 -14.14
N LYS A 66 24.24 -24.98 -13.36
CA LYS A 66 24.55 -24.85 -11.94
C LYS A 66 23.26 -24.65 -11.14
N ALA A 67 23.04 -25.50 -10.13
CA ALA A 67 21.83 -25.48 -9.32
C ALA A 67 21.78 -24.25 -8.42
N ILE A 68 20.60 -23.62 -8.35
CA ILE A 68 20.23 -22.66 -7.31
C ILE A 68 19.38 -23.42 -6.29
N VAL A 69 19.85 -23.45 -5.06
CA VAL A 69 19.17 -24.11 -3.95
C VAL A 69 18.37 -23.11 -3.13
N GLY A 70 17.23 -23.56 -2.60
CA GLY A 70 16.42 -22.77 -1.69
C GLY A 70 16.92 -22.84 -0.25
N SER A 71 16.21 -22.13 0.64
CA SER A 71 16.48 -22.10 2.08
C SER A 71 16.43 -23.49 2.76
N SER A 72 15.69 -24.44 2.16
CA SER A 72 15.61 -25.84 2.59
C SER A 72 16.73 -26.73 2.07
N ASN A 73 17.72 -26.16 1.42
CA ASN A 73 18.81 -26.88 0.72
C ASN A 73 18.34 -27.83 -0.40
N LEU A 74 17.13 -27.57 -0.92
CA LEU A 74 16.57 -28.27 -2.06
C LEU A 74 16.81 -27.49 -3.35
N TYR A 75 17.04 -28.23 -4.46
CA TYR A 75 17.11 -27.66 -5.79
C TYR A 75 15.78 -27.00 -6.18
N GLU A 76 15.83 -25.72 -6.54
CA GLU A 76 14.65 -24.95 -6.96
C GLU A 76 14.74 -24.49 -8.41
N TYR A 77 15.91 -24.04 -8.82
CA TYR A 77 16.20 -23.59 -10.18
C TYR A 77 17.61 -24.02 -10.59
N ALA A 78 17.90 -24.01 -11.88
CA ALA A 78 19.27 -24.07 -12.35
C ALA A 78 19.55 -23.04 -13.43
N VAL A 79 20.67 -22.38 -13.30
CA VAL A 79 21.23 -21.50 -14.33
C VAL A 79 21.89 -22.36 -15.39
N PHE A 80 21.71 -22.00 -16.67
CA PHE A 80 22.47 -22.64 -17.74
C PHE A 80 23.17 -21.61 -18.64
N CYS A 81 24.26 -22.08 -19.24
CA CYS A 81 25.03 -21.39 -20.28
C CYS A 81 25.32 -22.35 -21.42
N SER A 82 25.13 -21.92 -22.68
CA SER A 82 25.47 -22.74 -23.85
C SER A 82 26.99 -22.95 -23.96
N GLY A 83 27.41 -24.19 -24.30
CA GLY A 83 28.78 -24.63 -24.39
C GLY A 83 29.16 -25.56 -23.24
N ASP A 84 30.27 -26.32 -23.44
CA ASP A 84 30.80 -27.31 -22.51
C ASP A 84 32.28 -27.07 -22.17
N ASP A 85 32.86 -25.99 -22.68
CA ASP A 85 34.23 -25.57 -22.47
C ASP A 85 34.42 -24.84 -21.13
N GLU A 86 35.66 -24.61 -20.72
CA GLU A 86 36.01 -23.94 -19.45
C GLU A 86 35.47 -22.49 -19.38
N LEU A 87 35.31 -21.82 -20.52
CA LEU A 87 34.74 -20.49 -20.59
C LEU A 87 33.23 -20.52 -20.31
N ALA A 88 32.52 -21.53 -20.84
CA ALA A 88 31.08 -21.73 -20.54
C ALA A 88 30.84 -22.02 -19.06
N LYS A 89 31.73 -22.83 -18.43
CA LYS A 89 31.66 -23.11 -16.99
C LYS A 89 31.86 -21.83 -16.17
N SER A 90 32.83 -21.01 -16.55
CA SER A 90 33.10 -19.73 -15.89
C SER A 90 31.93 -18.78 -16.01
N PHE A 91 31.37 -18.63 -17.21
CA PHE A 91 30.17 -17.80 -17.42
C PHE A 91 28.94 -18.33 -16.67
N CYS A 92 28.71 -19.64 -16.66
CA CYS A 92 27.63 -20.24 -15.89
C CYS A 92 27.78 -19.96 -14.38
N SER A 93 29.02 -20.00 -13.86
CA SER A 93 29.28 -19.64 -12.46
C SER A 93 29.05 -18.18 -12.14
N MET A 94 29.43 -17.24 -13.02
CA MET A 94 29.17 -15.81 -12.85
C MET A 94 27.66 -15.50 -12.92
N ALA A 95 26.97 -16.09 -13.90
CA ALA A 95 25.52 -15.96 -14.04
C ALA A 95 24.81 -16.50 -12.80
N TYR A 96 25.26 -17.64 -12.26
CA TYR A 96 24.74 -18.21 -11.02
C TYR A 96 24.84 -17.22 -9.85
N ILE A 97 26.02 -16.61 -9.63
CA ILE A 97 26.18 -15.64 -8.53
C ILE A 97 25.18 -14.51 -8.66
N SER A 98 25.13 -13.89 -9.84
CA SER A 98 24.22 -12.74 -10.07
C SER A 98 22.74 -13.10 -9.94
N LEU A 99 22.34 -14.27 -10.44
CA LEU A 99 20.94 -14.74 -10.39
C LEU A 99 20.53 -15.22 -9.00
N ASN A 100 21.45 -15.85 -8.28
CA ASN A 100 21.21 -16.26 -6.90
C ASN A 100 21.08 -15.05 -5.97
N ASP A 101 21.95 -14.06 -6.10
CA ASP A 101 21.87 -12.81 -5.33
C ASP A 101 20.56 -12.05 -5.63
N ALA A 102 20.17 -11.98 -6.90
CA ALA A 102 18.91 -11.38 -7.30
C ALA A 102 17.69 -12.11 -6.71
N LYS A 103 17.74 -13.46 -6.66
CA LYS A 103 16.70 -14.30 -6.03
C LYS A 103 16.60 -14.02 -4.54
N ILE A 104 17.73 -14.08 -3.82
CA ILE A 104 17.79 -13.83 -2.37
C ILE A 104 17.26 -12.44 -2.04
N PHE A 105 17.70 -11.42 -2.76
CA PHE A 105 17.21 -10.04 -2.58
C PHE A 105 15.70 -9.90 -2.80
N TYR A 106 15.17 -10.61 -3.81
CA TYR A 106 13.72 -10.59 -4.09
C TYR A 106 12.91 -11.28 -2.98
N GLU A 107 13.39 -12.44 -2.50
CA GLU A 107 12.76 -13.20 -1.42
C GLU A 107 12.79 -12.40 -0.11
N GLU A 108 13.93 -11.85 0.26
CA GLU A 108 14.08 -11.01 1.45
C GLU A 108 13.12 -9.80 1.41
N LYS A 109 13.03 -9.14 0.26
CA LYS A 109 12.11 -8.03 0.06
C LYS A 109 10.65 -8.46 0.19
N HIS A 110 10.28 -9.62 -0.38
CA HIS A 110 8.93 -10.15 -0.29
C HIS A 110 8.58 -10.51 1.16
N ASP A 111 9.51 -11.11 1.88
CA ASP A 111 9.33 -11.46 3.29
C ASP A 111 9.18 -10.21 4.17
N ARG A 112 9.94 -9.15 3.92
CA ARG A 112 9.81 -7.87 4.62
C ARG A 112 8.47 -7.20 4.33
N GLY A 113 8.03 -7.18 3.08
CA GLY A 113 6.72 -6.65 2.70
C GLY A 113 5.56 -7.42 3.35
N THR A 114 5.64 -8.75 3.33
CA THR A 114 4.67 -9.63 4.00
C THR A 114 4.67 -9.42 5.51
N PHE A 115 5.83 -9.25 6.12
CA PHE A 115 5.97 -8.96 7.54
C PHE A 115 5.28 -7.65 7.92
N VAL A 116 5.55 -6.54 7.19
CA VAL A 116 4.90 -5.25 7.45
C VAL A 116 3.38 -5.34 7.21
N LYS A 117 2.95 -6.05 6.17
CA LYS A 117 1.52 -6.29 5.92
C LYS A 117 0.85 -6.99 7.09
N ASN A 118 1.49 -8.01 7.64
CA ASN A 118 0.96 -8.73 8.80
C ASN A 118 0.91 -7.86 10.06
N ILE A 119 1.87 -6.93 10.24
CA ILE A 119 1.83 -5.99 11.37
C ILE A 119 0.62 -5.05 11.22
N ILE A 120 0.46 -4.36 10.08
CA ILE A 120 -0.65 -3.40 9.91
C ILE A 120 -2.02 -4.05 9.98
N MET A 121 -2.12 -5.35 9.66
CA MET A 121 -3.35 -6.14 9.75
C MET A 121 -3.58 -6.78 11.12
N ASP A 122 -2.69 -6.51 12.10
CA ASP A 122 -2.76 -7.05 13.46
C ASP A 122 -2.72 -8.58 13.53
N ASN A 123 -2.01 -9.20 12.57
CA ASN A 123 -1.89 -10.66 12.41
C ASN A 123 -0.66 -11.25 13.11
N ILE A 124 0.13 -10.44 13.81
CA ILE A 124 1.35 -10.87 14.52
C ILE A 124 1.25 -10.40 15.97
N LEU A 125 1.58 -11.29 16.90
CA LEU A 125 1.64 -10.92 18.31
C LEU A 125 2.77 -9.91 18.57
N PRO A 126 2.56 -8.92 19.44
CA PRO A 126 3.56 -7.87 19.71
C PRO A 126 4.95 -8.40 20.11
N GLY A 127 5.01 -9.53 20.81
CA GLY A 127 6.28 -10.18 21.17
C GLY A 127 7.04 -10.75 19.98
N ASP A 128 6.33 -11.27 18.98
CA ASP A 128 6.91 -11.89 17.80
C ASP A 128 7.39 -10.84 16.78
N ILE A 129 6.83 -9.62 16.83
CA ILE A 129 7.27 -8.51 15.98
C ILE A 129 8.75 -8.23 16.17
N TYR A 130 9.23 -8.17 17.42
CA TYR A 130 10.63 -7.89 17.72
C TYR A 130 11.57 -9.00 17.22
N ILE A 131 11.19 -10.27 17.44
CA ILE A 131 11.99 -11.42 17.03
C ILE A 131 12.13 -11.44 15.51
N ARG A 132 11.02 -11.34 14.79
CA ARG A 132 11.01 -11.34 13.32
C ARG A 132 11.69 -10.11 12.71
N ALA A 133 11.53 -8.94 13.32
CA ALA A 133 12.22 -7.73 12.87
C ALA A 133 13.73 -7.93 12.91
N LYS A 134 14.25 -8.59 13.95
CA LYS A 134 15.68 -8.91 14.08
C LYS A 134 16.15 -9.89 13.01
N GLU A 135 15.38 -10.94 12.72
CA GLU A 135 15.66 -11.91 11.67
C GLU A 135 15.71 -11.27 10.28
N LEU A 136 14.79 -10.34 10.01
CA LEU A 136 14.68 -9.62 8.74
C LEU A 136 15.56 -8.36 8.68
N HIS A 137 16.45 -8.13 9.65
CA HIS A 137 17.31 -6.93 9.75
C HIS A 137 16.51 -5.62 9.63
N PHE A 138 15.34 -5.57 10.30
CA PHE A 138 14.42 -4.45 10.27
C PHE A 138 14.68 -3.50 11.42
N ALA A 139 14.72 -2.19 11.15
CA ALA A 139 14.84 -1.19 12.21
C ALA A 139 13.51 -1.08 12.98
N THR A 140 13.50 -1.45 14.27
CA THR A 140 12.29 -1.45 15.11
C THR A 140 11.88 -0.05 15.55
N ASP A 141 12.86 0.84 15.74
CA ASP A 141 12.70 2.16 16.37
C ASP A 141 12.94 3.30 15.36
N ALA A 142 12.52 3.11 14.13
CA ALA A 142 12.52 4.14 13.10
C ALA A 142 11.11 4.71 12.92
N PRO A 143 10.93 6.04 12.98
CA PRO A 143 9.61 6.64 12.81
C PRO A 143 9.07 6.42 11.40
N ARG A 144 7.78 6.10 11.32
CA ARG A 144 7.08 5.80 10.07
C ARG A 144 5.72 6.47 10.02
N ALA A 145 5.35 6.93 8.84
CA ALA A 145 4.01 7.42 8.55
C ALA A 145 3.25 6.39 7.70
N VAL A 146 1.98 6.19 8.02
CA VAL A 146 1.08 5.30 7.27
C VAL A 146 0.11 6.16 6.46
N PHE A 147 0.13 5.96 5.15
CA PHE A 147 -0.83 6.52 4.21
C PHE A 147 -1.71 5.39 3.70
N LEU A 148 -3.02 5.49 3.90
CA LEU A 148 -3.99 4.59 3.29
C LEU A 148 -4.62 5.27 2.09
N ILE A 149 -4.44 4.71 0.92
CA ILE A 149 -4.96 5.20 -0.34
C ILE A 149 -6.14 4.34 -0.73
N ARG A 150 -7.35 4.90 -0.71
CA ARG A 150 -8.57 4.24 -1.15
C ARG A 150 -8.97 4.75 -2.52
N GLN A 151 -9.09 3.85 -3.46
CA GLN A 151 -9.54 4.15 -4.83
C GLN A 151 -11.06 4.26 -4.88
N VAL A 152 -11.55 5.26 -5.61
CA VAL A 152 -12.98 5.43 -5.89
C VAL A 152 -13.25 4.94 -7.30
N GLY A 153 -13.74 3.70 -7.44
CA GLY A 153 -13.98 3.04 -8.72
C GLY A 153 -13.32 1.66 -8.81
N ARG A 154 -13.08 1.18 -10.05
CA ARG A 154 -12.40 -0.11 -10.27
C ARG A 154 -10.93 -0.01 -9.87
N SER A 155 -10.48 -1.00 -9.10
CA SER A 155 -9.07 -1.20 -8.78
C SER A 155 -8.33 -1.75 -9.99
N ASP A 156 -7.23 -1.10 -10.35
CA ASP A 156 -6.25 -1.65 -11.29
C ASP A 156 -4.94 -1.95 -10.54
N VAL A 157 -4.33 -3.09 -10.87
CA VAL A 157 -3.00 -3.50 -10.38
C VAL A 157 -1.95 -2.39 -10.61
N ALA A 158 -2.16 -1.55 -11.61
CA ALA A 158 -1.34 -0.41 -11.96
C ALA A 158 -1.09 0.58 -10.79
N THR A 159 -2.02 0.71 -9.83
CA THR A 159 -1.85 1.65 -8.70
C THR A 159 -0.66 1.27 -7.81
N VAL A 160 -0.47 -0.01 -7.52
CA VAL A 160 0.67 -0.49 -6.72
C VAL A 160 1.99 -0.25 -7.45
N ASP A 161 1.99 -0.43 -8.77
CA ASP A 161 3.20 -0.24 -9.58
C ASP A 161 3.60 1.24 -9.65
N VAL A 162 2.63 2.13 -9.88
CA VAL A 162 2.86 3.59 -9.87
C VAL A 162 3.37 4.05 -8.51
N LEU A 163 2.69 3.65 -7.43
CA LEU A 163 3.12 4.01 -6.07
C LEU A 163 4.50 3.42 -5.74
N SER A 164 4.79 2.19 -6.17
CA SER A 164 6.12 1.57 -5.97
C SER A 164 7.23 2.33 -6.72
N GLY A 165 6.90 2.97 -7.83
CA GLY A 165 7.82 3.85 -8.57
C GLY A 165 8.10 5.17 -7.83
N MET A 166 7.12 5.69 -7.09
CA MET A 166 7.27 6.91 -6.29
C MET A 166 8.16 6.73 -5.05
N PHE A 167 8.24 5.50 -4.51
CA PHE A 167 9.01 5.16 -3.32
C PHE A 167 10.11 4.16 -3.68
N PRO A 168 11.26 4.63 -4.19
CA PRO A 168 12.32 3.78 -4.70
C PRO A 168 13.09 3.02 -3.61
N ASP A 169 13.14 3.55 -2.38
CA ASP A 169 13.81 2.89 -1.26
C ASP A 169 12.95 1.75 -0.68
N LYS A 170 12.98 0.63 -1.38
CA LYS A 170 12.21 -0.56 -1.03
C LYS A 170 12.68 -1.30 0.23
N MET A 171 13.75 -0.84 0.85
CA MET A 171 14.24 -1.36 2.14
C MET A 171 13.60 -0.62 3.33
N GLN A 172 13.16 0.62 3.13
CA GLN A 172 12.60 1.49 4.16
C GLN A 172 11.12 1.81 3.92
N ASP A 173 10.71 1.94 2.64
CA ASP A 173 9.36 2.30 2.25
C ASP A 173 8.62 1.09 1.67
N PHE A 174 7.37 0.88 2.10
CA PHE A 174 6.57 -0.28 1.68
C PHE A 174 5.27 0.18 1.04
N VAL A 175 5.00 -0.33 -0.15
CA VAL A 175 3.72 -0.17 -0.87
C VAL A 175 3.03 -1.52 -0.87
N LEU A 176 1.90 -1.62 -0.17
CA LEU A 176 1.23 -2.88 0.11
C LEU A 176 -0.21 -2.83 -0.37
N SER A 177 -0.59 -3.74 -1.26
CA SER A 177 -2.00 -3.97 -1.55
C SER A 177 -2.66 -4.62 -0.33
N VAL A 178 -3.64 -3.95 0.24
CA VAL A 178 -4.39 -4.43 1.42
C VAL A 178 -5.60 -5.25 0.96
N ASN A 179 -6.39 -4.68 0.07
CA ASN A 179 -7.53 -5.31 -0.57
C ASN A 179 -7.67 -4.78 -2.02
N GLU A 180 -8.80 -5.06 -2.67
CA GLU A 180 -9.04 -4.65 -4.06
C GLU A 180 -9.06 -3.13 -4.28
N SER A 181 -9.44 -2.34 -3.27
CA SER A 181 -9.59 -0.88 -3.37
C SER A 181 -8.54 -0.10 -2.58
N ASP A 182 -7.85 -0.73 -1.62
CA ASP A 182 -7.01 -0.06 -0.65
C ASP A 182 -5.54 -0.47 -0.82
N VAL A 183 -4.69 0.53 -0.94
CA VAL A 183 -3.23 0.40 -0.94
C VAL A 183 -2.67 1.17 0.26
N ALA A 184 -1.85 0.52 1.07
CA ALA A 184 -1.14 1.17 2.17
C ALA A 184 0.29 1.51 1.75
N VAL A 185 0.70 2.74 2.00
CA VAL A 185 2.10 3.17 1.89
C VAL A 185 2.63 3.43 3.29
N ILE A 186 3.64 2.68 3.68
CA ILE A 186 4.37 2.86 4.94
C ILE A 186 5.71 3.49 4.59
N LYS A 187 5.88 4.74 4.95
CA LYS A 187 7.09 5.51 4.65
C LYS A 187 7.90 5.76 5.90
N GLN A 188 9.19 5.40 5.85
CA GLN A 188 10.12 5.82 6.89
C GLN A 188 10.38 7.33 6.79
N ILE A 189 10.33 8.00 7.92
CA ILE A 189 10.50 9.46 8.02
C ILE A 189 11.56 9.79 9.08
N THR A 190 11.91 11.05 9.22
CA THR A 190 12.78 11.52 10.31
C THR A 190 11.95 11.96 11.52
N VAL A 191 12.53 11.91 12.70
CA VAL A 191 11.86 12.28 13.99
C VAL A 191 11.27 13.70 13.94
N ASN A 192 11.84 14.60 13.15
CA ASN A 192 11.42 16.00 13.05
C ASN A 192 10.67 16.31 11.76
N THR A 193 10.11 15.31 11.07
CA THR A 193 9.33 15.55 9.83
C THR A 193 8.09 16.37 10.17
N PRO A 194 7.95 17.60 9.60
CA PRO A 194 6.79 18.44 9.87
C PRO A 194 5.51 17.82 9.33
N SER A 195 4.41 18.10 9.98
CA SER A 195 3.07 17.66 9.56
C SER A 195 2.73 18.06 8.12
N GLU A 196 3.16 19.25 7.69
CA GLU A 196 2.96 19.77 6.34
C GLU A 196 3.69 18.95 5.28
N GLU A 197 4.78 18.28 5.65
CA GLU A 197 5.52 17.41 4.73
C GLU A 197 4.74 16.12 4.46
N LEU A 198 4.08 15.56 5.45
CA LEU A 198 3.18 14.41 5.27
C LEU A 198 2.02 14.75 4.33
N GLU A 199 1.45 15.95 4.47
CA GLU A 199 0.41 16.43 3.56
C GLU A 199 0.92 16.60 2.13
N LYS A 200 2.14 17.14 1.95
CA LYS A 200 2.77 17.25 0.63
C LYS A 200 3.00 15.89 -0.03
N ILE A 201 3.41 14.88 0.74
CA ILE A 201 3.55 13.51 0.24
C ILE A 201 2.19 12.99 -0.25
N ALA A 202 1.12 13.16 0.54
CA ALA A 202 -0.22 12.73 0.17
C ALA A 202 -0.75 13.46 -1.08
N VAL A 203 -0.54 14.78 -1.18
CA VAL A 203 -0.88 15.57 -2.37
C VAL A 203 -0.12 15.09 -3.61
N ASN A 204 1.16 14.75 -3.46
CA ASN A 204 1.95 14.21 -4.55
C ASN A 204 1.42 12.83 -5.00
N ILE A 205 1.08 11.94 -4.06
CA ILE A 205 0.43 10.66 -4.35
C ILE A 205 -0.86 10.88 -5.13
N GLU A 206 -1.76 11.73 -4.63
CA GLU A 206 -3.04 12.02 -5.27
C GLU A 206 -2.87 12.53 -6.70
N ASN A 207 -1.99 13.54 -6.88
CA ASN A 207 -1.73 14.13 -8.19
C ASN A 207 -1.14 13.11 -9.18
N THR A 208 -0.20 12.29 -8.74
CA THR A 208 0.40 11.25 -9.59
C THR A 208 -0.65 10.24 -10.05
N LEU A 209 -1.45 9.70 -9.12
CA LEU A 209 -2.52 8.74 -9.45
C LEU A 209 -3.61 9.35 -10.35
N LYS A 210 -3.96 10.62 -10.11
CA LYS A 210 -4.90 11.35 -10.97
C LYS A 210 -4.37 11.57 -12.38
N ASN A 211 -3.08 11.91 -12.51
CA ASN A 211 -2.47 12.23 -13.81
C ASN A 211 -2.17 10.97 -14.62
N GLU A 212 -1.61 9.93 -14.00
CA GLU A 212 -1.19 8.71 -14.69
C GLU A 212 -2.34 7.72 -14.91
N LEU A 213 -3.20 7.53 -13.92
CA LEU A 213 -4.26 6.52 -13.95
C LEU A 213 -5.67 7.12 -14.11
N ARG A 214 -5.83 8.44 -13.98
CA ARG A 214 -7.13 9.16 -14.02
C ARG A 214 -8.14 8.66 -12.98
N ILE A 215 -7.66 8.15 -11.87
CA ILE A 215 -8.49 7.68 -10.75
C ILE A 215 -8.66 8.77 -9.70
N LYS A 216 -9.82 8.76 -9.03
CA LYS A 216 -10.05 9.53 -7.82
C LYS A 216 -9.67 8.68 -6.61
N THR A 217 -9.03 9.31 -5.65
CA THR A 217 -8.60 8.63 -4.43
C THR A 217 -9.02 9.41 -3.18
N SER A 218 -9.23 8.70 -2.08
CA SER A 218 -9.30 9.27 -0.74
C SER A 218 -8.08 8.77 0.04
N ILE A 219 -7.34 9.67 0.67
CA ILE A 219 -6.10 9.34 1.37
C ILE A 219 -6.28 9.65 2.86
N GLY A 220 -6.12 8.63 3.69
CA GLY A 220 -6.06 8.75 5.14
C GLY A 220 -4.61 8.71 5.62
N ILE A 221 -4.25 9.57 6.56
CA ILE A 221 -2.95 9.63 7.19
C ILE A 221 -3.12 9.35 8.67
N GLY A 222 -2.51 8.26 9.18
CA GLY A 222 -2.46 7.94 10.61
C GLY A 222 -1.45 8.81 11.35
N THR A 223 -1.39 8.65 12.67
CA THR A 223 -0.32 9.27 13.48
C THR A 223 1.02 8.61 13.17
N VAL A 224 2.09 9.37 13.35
CA VAL A 224 3.45 8.85 13.16
C VAL A 224 3.73 7.79 14.21
N SER A 225 4.14 6.60 13.76
CA SER A 225 4.53 5.48 14.61
C SER A 225 6.03 5.55 14.87
N GLU A 226 6.46 5.60 16.13
CA GLU A 226 7.89 5.57 16.50
C GLU A 226 8.44 4.15 16.49
N HIS A 227 7.58 3.16 16.74
CA HIS A 227 7.92 1.75 16.79
C HIS A 227 7.08 0.90 15.84
N LEU A 228 7.64 -0.21 15.35
CA LEU A 228 6.95 -1.14 14.46
C LEU A 228 5.61 -1.64 15.01
N ARG A 229 5.50 -1.89 16.32
CA ARG A 229 4.28 -2.37 16.98
C ARG A 229 3.11 -1.40 16.88
N GLU A 230 3.37 -0.12 16.65
CA GLU A 230 2.37 0.95 16.58
C GLU A 230 1.79 1.13 15.16
N LEU A 231 2.38 0.45 14.17
CA LEU A 231 1.92 0.56 12.77
C LEU A 231 0.48 0.08 12.58
N ALA A 232 0.04 -0.93 13.35
CA ALA A 232 -1.36 -1.40 13.31
C ALA A 232 -2.34 -0.30 13.74
N ASP A 233 -2.00 0.44 14.79
CA ASP A 233 -2.83 1.53 15.28
C ASP A 233 -2.84 2.70 14.30
N SER A 234 -1.68 3.10 13.78
CA SER A 234 -1.56 4.14 12.76
C SER A 234 -2.35 3.77 11.48
N TYR A 235 -2.35 2.50 11.08
CA TYR A 235 -3.16 2.04 9.95
C TYR A 235 -4.67 2.13 10.24
N LYS A 236 -5.14 1.70 11.43
CA LYS A 236 -6.54 1.84 11.86
C LYS A 236 -6.98 3.31 11.93
N GLU A 237 -6.08 4.18 12.37
CA GLU A 237 -6.30 5.62 12.38
C GLU A 237 -6.43 6.21 10.97
N ALA A 238 -5.59 5.77 10.02
CA ALA A 238 -5.69 6.16 8.62
C ALA A 238 -7.03 5.70 8.00
N GLN A 239 -7.51 4.49 8.34
CA GLN A 239 -8.84 4.02 7.95
C GLN A 239 -9.94 4.92 8.53
N THR A 240 -9.87 5.20 9.83
CA THR A 240 -10.82 6.06 10.53
C THR A 240 -10.82 7.47 9.91
N ALA A 241 -9.66 7.99 9.52
CA ALA A 241 -9.55 9.29 8.86
C ALA A 241 -10.36 9.34 7.55
N ILE A 242 -10.29 8.31 6.73
CA ILE A 242 -11.10 8.22 5.50
C ILE A 242 -12.59 8.13 5.82
N GLU A 243 -13.00 7.27 6.75
CA GLU A 243 -14.41 7.07 7.06
C GLU A 243 -15.06 8.32 7.69
N VAL A 244 -14.37 8.94 8.65
CA VAL A 244 -14.83 10.18 9.28
C VAL A 244 -14.84 11.33 8.28
N GLY A 245 -13.80 11.44 7.46
CA GLY A 245 -13.70 12.48 6.43
C GLY A 245 -14.85 12.42 5.42
N LYS A 246 -15.27 11.23 5.00
CA LYS A 246 -16.44 11.06 4.12
C LYS A 246 -17.74 11.64 4.70
N VAL A 247 -17.88 11.63 6.02
CA VAL A 247 -19.10 12.11 6.71
C VAL A 247 -19.01 13.59 7.00
N PHE A 248 -17.88 14.07 7.51
CA PHE A 248 -17.74 15.42 8.06
C PHE A 248 -17.09 16.42 7.10
N ASP A 249 -16.31 15.96 6.12
CA ASP A 249 -15.57 16.83 5.20
C ASP A 249 -15.55 16.25 3.78
N THR A 250 -16.73 16.17 3.18
CA THR A 250 -16.96 15.50 1.88
C THR A 250 -16.21 16.12 0.71
N GLU A 251 -15.68 17.32 0.86
CA GLU A 251 -14.94 18.02 -0.20
C GLU A 251 -13.45 17.68 -0.19
N LYS A 252 -12.91 17.18 0.94
CA LYS A 252 -11.52 16.82 1.06
C LYS A 252 -11.26 15.38 0.63
N SER A 253 -10.18 15.19 -0.12
CA SER A 253 -9.66 13.89 -0.52
C SER A 253 -8.54 13.37 0.40
N ILE A 254 -7.89 14.27 1.15
CA ILE A 254 -6.79 13.95 2.06
C ILE A 254 -7.21 14.29 3.48
N MET A 255 -7.22 13.30 4.35
CA MET A 255 -7.65 13.40 5.75
C MET A 255 -6.55 12.90 6.68
N ARG A 256 -6.20 13.72 7.67
CA ARG A 256 -5.30 13.32 8.75
C ARG A 256 -6.10 12.99 10.01
N TYR A 257 -5.76 11.87 10.63
CA TYR A 257 -6.42 11.43 11.87
C TYR A 257 -6.36 12.50 12.97
N GLU A 258 -5.22 13.17 13.13
CA GLU A 258 -5.03 14.23 14.12
C GLU A 258 -5.98 15.42 13.93
N ASN A 259 -6.40 15.69 12.68
CA ASN A 259 -7.21 16.83 12.32
C ASN A 259 -8.73 16.55 12.37
N LEU A 260 -9.14 15.33 12.68
CA LEU A 260 -10.57 14.96 12.75
C LEU A 260 -11.31 15.58 13.93
N GLY A 261 -10.60 16.08 14.94
CA GLY A 261 -11.21 16.70 16.10
C GLY A 261 -12.24 15.80 16.79
N ILE A 262 -13.43 16.36 17.04
CA ILE A 262 -14.53 15.64 17.68
C ILE A 262 -15.11 14.53 16.80
N GLY A 263 -14.93 14.59 15.48
CA GLY A 263 -15.44 13.58 14.54
C GLY A 263 -14.97 12.17 14.87
N ARG A 264 -13.70 12.00 15.32
CA ARG A 264 -13.18 10.70 15.73
C ARG A 264 -13.86 10.12 16.99
N LEU A 265 -14.28 10.98 17.91
CA LEU A 265 -15.02 10.56 19.11
C LEU A 265 -16.44 10.12 18.73
N ILE A 266 -17.13 10.90 17.91
CA ILE A 266 -18.47 10.57 17.44
C ILE A 266 -18.47 9.26 16.65
N TYR A 267 -17.47 9.06 15.79
CA TYR A 267 -17.34 7.82 15.00
C TYR A 267 -17.18 6.56 15.86
N GLN A 268 -16.55 6.68 17.03
CA GLN A 268 -16.36 5.56 17.97
C GLN A 268 -17.57 5.26 18.85
N LEU A 269 -18.59 6.13 18.86
CA LEU A 269 -19.78 5.89 19.66
C LEU A 269 -20.60 4.72 19.09
N PRO A 270 -21.11 3.82 19.95
CA PRO A 270 -22.07 2.81 19.52
C PRO A 270 -23.30 3.45 18.89
N THR A 271 -23.78 2.89 17.78
CA THR A 271 -24.97 3.40 17.06
C THR A 271 -26.17 3.53 17.99
N THR A 272 -26.37 2.58 18.91
CA THR A 272 -27.44 2.63 19.91
C THR A 272 -27.37 3.86 20.82
N LEU A 273 -26.15 4.27 21.20
CA LEU A 273 -25.96 5.49 22.00
C LEU A 273 -26.28 6.75 21.19
N CYS A 274 -25.89 6.77 19.91
CA CYS A 274 -26.26 7.86 19.00
C CYS A 274 -27.77 7.97 18.81
N GLU A 275 -28.47 6.86 18.64
CA GLU A 275 -29.93 6.80 18.51
C GLU A 275 -30.63 7.30 19.78
N ILE A 276 -30.17 6.86 20.97
CA ILE A 276 -30.70 7.34 22.26
C ILE A 276 -30.53 8.86 22.36
N PHE A 277 -29.32 9.37 22.10
CA PHE A 277 -29.02 10.78 22.15
C PHE A 277 -29.87 11.60 21.17
N LEU A 278 -30.03 11.13 19.93
CA LEU A 278 -30.90 11.77 18.95
C LEU A 278 -32.36 11.80 19.39
N SER A 279 -32.85 10.71 19.97
CA SER A 279 -34.24 10.64 20.48
C SER A 279 -34.50 11.59 21.66
N GLU A 280 -33.47 11.79 22.51
CA GLU A 280 -33.57 12.75 23.63
C GLU A 280 -33.58 14.20 23.14
N ILE A 281 -32.81 14.50 22.10
CA ILE A 281 -32.71 15.86 21.54
C ILE A 281 -33.94 16.19 20.69
N PHE A 282 -34.31 15.29 19.78
CA PHE A 282 -35.43 15.47 18.85
C PHE A 282 -36.78 14.96 19.43
N LYS A 283 -37.11 15.31 20.68
CA LYS A 283 -38.30 14.83 21.43
C LYS A 283 -39.64 14.95 20.70
N LYS A 284 -39.77 15.83 19.70
CA LYS A 284 -41.05 16.13 19.03
C LYS A 284 -41.08 15.76 17.54
N SER A 285 -39.96 15.45 16.95
CA SER A 285 -39.87 15.12 15.52
C SER A 285 -38.60 14.33 15.23
N SER A 286 -38.66 13.43 14.25
CA SER A 286 -37.47 12.71 13.78
C SER A 286 -36.54 13.66 13.02
N ILE A 287 -35.23 13.37 13.01
CA ILE A 287 -34.25 14.06 12.17
C ILE A 287 -34.63 13.99 10.67
N ASP A 288 -35.39 12.98 10.27
CA ASP A 288 -35.91 12.79 8.92
C ASP A 288 -36.89 13.92 8.47
N CYS A 289 -37.36 14.76 9.40
CA CYS A 289 -38.17 15.94 9.08
C CYS A 289 -37.34 17.09 8.48
N LEU A 290 -36.00 16.99 8.54
CA LEU A 290 -35.09 17.99 8.00
C LEU A 290 -34.82 17.69 6.53
N ASP A 291 -35.36 18.51 5.64
CA ASP A 291 -35.03 18.42 4.21
C ASP A 291 -33.58 18.83 3.94
N GLN A 292 -33.07 18.48 2.76
CA GLN A 292 -31.71 18.80 2.36
C GLN A 292 -31.36 20.28 2.40
N GLU A 293 -32.34 21.15 2.07
CA GLU A 293 -32.15 22.60 2.11
C GLU A 293 -31.95 23.09 3.55
N THR A 294 -32.67 22.50 4.49
CA THR A 294 -32.58 22.80 5.92
C THR A 294 -31.23 22.36 6.47
N LEU A 295 -30.80 21.11 6.16
CA LEU A 295 -29.48 20.59 6.55
C LEU A 295 -28.35 21.44 5.96
N PHE A 296 -28.46 21.83 4.70
CA PHE A 296 -27.47 22.70 4.05
C PHE A 296 -27.40 24.07 4.73
N THR A 297 -28.58 24.64 5.12
CA THR A 297 -28.64 25.91 5.85
C THR A 297 -27.98 25.82 7.22
N ILE A 298 -28.19 24.70 7.95
CA ILE A 298 -27.57 24.43 9.25
C ILE A 298 -26.06 24.36 9.09
N ASN A 299 -25.57 23.57 8.16
CA ASN A 299 -24.14 23.42 7.91
C ASN A 299 -23.46 24.76 7.59
N LYS A 300 -24.04 25.53 6.67
CA LYS A 300 -23.53 26.87 6.32
C LYS A 300 -23.58 27.86 7.48
N PHE A 301 -24.53 27.71 8.38
CA PHE A 301 -24.64 28.58 9.55
C PHE A 301 -23.51 28.27 10.56
N PHE A 302 -23.19 26.99 10.80
CA PHE A 302 -22.05 26.57 11.63
C PHE A 302 -20.71 26.94 11.00
N GLU A 303 -20.52 26.71 9.68
CA GLU A 303 -19.29 27.07 8.96
C GLU A 303 -18.96 28.58 9.05
N ASN A 304 -19.97 29.42 9.16
CA ASN A 304 -19.83 30.87 9.30
C ASN A 304 -19.95 31.36 10.76
N ASN A 305 -19.55 30.49 11.71
CA ASN A 305 -19.51 30.80 13.15
C ASN A 305 -20.83 31.40 13.69
N LEU A 306 -21.97 30.86 13.25
CA LEU A 306 -23.31 31.32 13.64
C LEU A 306 -23.63 32.78 13.27
N ASN A 307 -22.91 33.36 12.31
CA ASN A 307 -23.08 34.72 11.86
C ASN A 307 -24.19 34.83 10.79
N VAL A 308 -25.34 35.35 11.17
CA VAL A 308 -26.50 35.48 10.27
C VAL A 308 -26.19 36.29 9.01
N SER A 309 -25.45 37.41 9.14
CA SER A 309 -25.15 38.27 8.00
C SER A 309 -24.20 37.67 7.01
N GLU A 310 -23.22 36.93 7.48
CA GLU A 310 -22.24 36.24 6.64
C GLU A 310 -22.84 34.99 5.97
N THR A 311 -23.59 34.21 6.73
CA THR A 311 -24.29 33.03 6.21
C THR A 311 -25.31 33.43 5.14
N SER A 312 -26.06 34.51 5.33
CA SER A 312 -27.04 34.97 4.33
C SER A 312 -26.34 35.35 3.01
N ARG A 313 -25.18 36.02 3.07
CA ARG A 313 -24.38 36.32 1.88
C ARG A 313 -23.86 35.05 1.17
N LYS A 314 -23.37 34.10 1.95
CA LYS A 314 -22.86 32.81 1.41
C LYS A 314 -23.96 31.93 0.81
N LEU A 315 -25.17 31.99 1.35
CA LEU A 315 -26.33 31.27 0.84
C LEU A 315 -27.06 32.04 -0.30
N PHE A 316 -26.61 33.25 -0.62
CA PHE A 316 -27.24 34.13 -1.61
C PHE A 316 -28.72 34.41 -1.29
N VAL A 317 -29.06 34.55 0.00
CA VAL A 317 -30.43 34.86 0.47
C VAL A 317 -30.47 36.16 1.26
N HIS A 318 -31.65 36.79 1.32
CA HIS A 318 -31.83 37.96 2.18
C HIS A 318 -31.75 37.55 3.67
N ARG A 319 -31.19 38.42 4.52
CA ARG A 319 -31.03 38.18 5.96
C ARG A 319 -32.32 37.68 6.62
N ASN A 320 -33.45 38.31 6.29
CA ASN A 320 -34.74 37.93 6.86
C ASN A 320 -35.16 36.52 6.45
N THR A 321 -34.85 36.10 5.24
CA THR A 321 -35.09 34.72 4.76
C THR A 321 -34.29 33.69 5.59
N LEU A 322 -33.03 34.00 5.90
CA LEU A 322 -32.25 33.14 6.77
C LEU A 322 -32.82 33.09 8.20
N VAL A 323 -33.20 34.23 8.77
CA VAL A 323 -33.84 34.26 10.10
C VAL A 323 -35.11 33.40 10.10
N TYR A 324 -35.94 33.50 9.07
CA TYR A 324 -37.15 32.69 8.92
C TYR A 324 -36.78 31.17 8.85
N ARG A 325 -35.76 30.82 8.09
CA ARG A 325 -35.27 29.41 8.04
C ARG A 325 -34.79 28.91 9.40
N LEU A 326 -34.05 29.72 10.16
CA LEU A 326 -33.59 29.36 11.50
C LEU A 326 -34.76 29.20 12.48
N GLU A 327 -35.79 30.03 12.38
CA GLU A 327 -37.02 29.89 13.17
C GLU A 327 -37.82 28.63 12.77
N LYS A 328 -37.89 28.29 11.47
CA LYS A 328 -38.45 27.03 11.00
C LYS A 328 -37.71 25.84 11.62
N ILE A 329 -36.38 25.87 11.62
CA ILE A 329 -35.53 24.82 12.23
C ILE A 329 -35.87 24.69 13.72
N LYS A 330 -35.92 25.79 14.45
CA LYS A 330 -36.28 25.79 15.87
C LYS A 330 -37.69 25.20 16.13
N LYS A 331 -38.64 25.46 15.26
CA LYS A 331 -40.01 24.88 15.37
C LYS A 331 -39.99 23.37 15.09
N LEU A 332 -39.19 22.90 14.12
CA LEU A 332 -39.13 21.50 13.75
C LEU A 332 -38.31 20.66 14.76
N THR A 333 -37.20 21.17 15.24
CA THR A 333 -36.28 20.42 16.09
C THR A 333 -36.44 20.71 17.59
N GLY A 334 -37.00 21.87 17.95
CA GLY A 334 -36.97 22.38 19.32
C GLY A 334 -35.65 23.05 19.72
N LEU A 335 -34.64 23.05 18.86
CA LEU A 335 -33.31 23.59 19.11
C LEU A 335 -33.16 25.00 18.54
N ASP A 336 -32.72 25.93 19.36
CA ASP A 336 -32.38 27.29 18.92
C ASP A 336 -30.87 27.33 18.55
N LEU A 337 -30.57 27.57 17.29
CA LEU A 337 -29.22 27.64 16.78
C LEU A 337 -28.55 29.02 16.93
N ARG A 338 -29.29 30.03 17.49
CA ARG A 338 -28.80 31.39 17.66
C ARG A 338 -28.28 31.62 19.06
#